data_4f2717fcbab10b3b5c77a80e25f7294f
#
_entry.id   4f2717fcbab10b3b5c77a80e25f7294f
#
_cell.length_a   1.000
_cell.length_b   1.000
_cell.length_c   1.000
_cell.angle_alpha   90.00
_cell.angle_beta   90.00
_cell.angle_gamma   90.00
#
_symmetry.space_group_name_H-M   'P 1'
#
loop_
_entity.id
_entity.type
_entity.pdbx_description
1 polymer ?
#
loop_
_entity_poly.entity_id
_entity_poly.type
_entity_poly.pdbx_seq_one_letter_code
_entity_poly.pdbx_strand_id
1 'polypeptide(L)'
;MKRSFIREILEAIDEHTISFAGGLPSENLFPTQDLKIATLKAIENPKVYQYTISNGINELREQIALRYTNEGFATTKENILITTGSQQAMYILAKFFENKDITIEEPSYLGAMNIFRLNNLKMDGVKLEDDGVNIEEFEKSFKNTKLTYLIPDFQNPSATTYSSEKREAVCNIVKKYDGILIEDSPYSELYFDKKSKYISANLPNNSFHLGSFSKTLVPSLRIGWIRADEDLIKSLMIIKESIDLHSCGISQYILNEYLEDEEKYEKH
;
A
#
# COMPACT_ATOMS: atom_id res chain seq x y z
N MET A 1 -23.26 11.31 3.99
CA MET A 1 -22.04 10.52 4.23
C MET A 1 -21.84 10.35 5.73
N LYS A 2 -21.50 9.16 6.22
CA LYS A 2 -21.10 8.98 7.61
C LYS A 2 -19.58 9.06 7.71
N ARG A 3 -19.04 9.65 8.78
CA ARG A 3 -17.59 9.63 9.09
C ARG A 3 -17.09 8.19 9.25
N SER A 4 -15.79 8.00 9.19
CA SER A 4 -15.18 6.70 9.49
C SER A 4 -15.42 6.35 10.96
N PHE A 5 -16.05 5.21 11.22
CA PHE A 5 -16.31 4.69 12.57
C PHE A 5 -15.03 4.54 13.41
N ILE A 6 -13.92 4.17 12.78
CA ILE A 6 -12.61 4.11 13.46
C ILE A 6 -12.18 5.48 13.97
N ARG A 7 -12.41 6.55 13.20
CA ARG A 7 -12.08 7.92 13.63
C ARG A 7 -12.91 8.35 14.83
N GLU A 8 -14.19 8.00 14.86
CA GLU A 8 -15.06 8.29 15.99
C GLU A 8 -14.60 7.56 17.26
N ILE A 9 -14.17 6.29 17.14
CA ILE A 9 -13.60 5.53 18.27
C ILE A 9 -12.29 6.18 18.75
N LEU A 10 -11.37 6.53 17.86
CA LEU A 10 -10.08 7.12 18.22
C LEU A 10 -10.23 8.49 18.90
N GLU A 11 -11.26 9.26 18.54
CA GLU A 11 -11.58 10.54 19.20
C GLU A 11 -12.20 10.37 20.60
N ALA A 12 -12.72 9.18 20.92
CA ALA A 12 -13.34 8.85 22.20
C ALA A 12 -12.37 8.21 23.22
N ILE A 13 -11.10 7.99 22.84
CA ILE A 13 -10.07 7.36 23.67
C ILE A 13 -9.50 8.41 24.64
N ASP A 14 -9.38 8.06 25.92
CA ASP A 14 -8.68 8.81 26.96
C ASP A 14 -7.37 8.15 27.37
N GLU A 15 -6.65 8.76 28.29
CA GLU A 15 -5.34 8.27 28.80
C GLU A 15 -5.40 6.95 29.57
N HIS A 16 -6.58 6.49 29.95
CA HIS A 16 -6.82 5.24 30.67
C HIS A 16 -7.27 4.10 29.75
N THR A 17 -7.53 4.40 28.47
CA THR A 17 -8.06 3.45 27.52
C THR A 17 -6.94 2.62 26.88
N ILE A 18 -7.00 1.30 27.02
CA ILE A 18 -6.17 0.36 26.25
C ILE A 18 -6.85 0.12 24.89
N SER A 19 -6.34 0.73 23.83
CA SER A 19 -6.96 0.65 22.49
C SER A 19 -6.26 -0.33 21.59
N PHE A 20 -7.02 -1.26 21.00
CA PHE A 20 -6.61 -2.14 19.91
C PHE A 20 -7.22 -1.75 18.56
N ALA A 21 -7.90 -0.60 18.48
CA ALA A 21 -8.67 -0.21 17.31
C ALA A 21 -7.84 0.46 16.20
N GLY A 22 -6.73 1.12 16.54
CA GLY A 22 -6.03 2.02 15.62
C GLY A 22 -4.90 1.40 14.81
N GLY A 23 -4.32 0.28 15.21
CA GLY A 23 -3.12 -0.30 14.59
C GLY A 23 -1.96 0.70 14.49
N LEU A 24 -1.80 1.57 15.51
CA LEU A 24 -0.78 2.61 15.52
C LEU A 24 0.58 2.02 15.89
N PRO A 25 1.66 2.35 15.15
CA PRO A 25 3.02 2.01 15.59
C PRO A 25 3.34 2.70 16.92
N SER A 26 4.13 2.03 17.77
CA SER A 26 4.55 2.58 19.05
C SER A 26 5.48 3.78 18.86
N GLU A 27 5.12 4.93 19.43
CA GLU A 27 5.93 6.16 19.37
C GLU A 27 7.31 5.99 20.03
N ASN A 28 7.43 5.11 21.02
CA ASN A 28 8.69 4.82 21.71
C ASN A 28 9.72 4.12 20.81
N LEU A 29 9.27 3.54 19.69
CA LEU A 29 10.12 2.86 18.71
C LEU A 29 10.49 3.76 17.53
N PHE A 30 9.96 4.97 17.42
CA PHE A 30 10.29 5.84 16.30
C PHE A 30 11.78 6.22 16.29
N PRO A 31 12.48 6.14 15.14
CA PRO A 31 13.91 6.42 15.05
C PRO A 31 14.15 7.94 14.98
N THR A 32 13.76 8.65 16.05
CA THR A 32 13.69 10.12 16.10
C THR A 32 15.03 10.80 15.83
N GLN A 33 16.15 10.21 16.32
CA GLN A 33 17.49 10.79 16.11
C GLN A 33 17.95 10.63 14.66
N ASP A 34 17.67 9.47 14.05
CA ASP A 34 18.03 9.23 12.66
C ASP A 34 17.18 10.07 11.71
N LEU A 35 15.89 10.22 11.99
CA LEU A 35 15.01 11.12 11.27
C LEU A 35 15.43 12.59 11.40
N LYS A 36 15.95 13.00 12.58
CA LYS A 36 16.52 14.35 12.76
C LYS A 36 17.72 14.55 11.84
N ILE A 37 18.65 13.60 11.78
CA ILE A 37 19.83 13.66 10.90
C ILE A 37 19.41 13.73 9.44
N ALA A 38 18.53 12.83 9.00
CA ALA A 38 17.99 12.82 7.64
C ALA A 38 17.28 14.14 7.28
N THR A 39 16.51 14.71 8.24
CA THR A 39 15.84 15.99 8.04
C THR A 39 16.84 17.12 7.81
N LEU A 40 17.88 17.23 8.64
CA LEU A 40 18.89 18.26 8.51
C LEU A 40 19.62 18.18 7.18
N LYS A 41 19.99 16.99 6.74
CA LYS A 41 20.59 16.78 5.40
C LYS A 41 19.63 17.18 4.27
N ALA A 42 18.36 16.71 4.34
CA ALA A 42 17.38 16.99 3.30
C ALA A 42 17.17 18.49 3.09
N ILE A 43 17.01 19.25 4.19
CA ILE A 43 16.71 20.70 4.09
C ILE A 43 17.90 21.56 3.66
N GLU A 44 19.14 21.04 3.66
CA GLU A 44 20.30 21.71 3.07
C GLU A 44 20.21 21.80 1.53
N ASN A 45 19.45 20.89 0.90
CA ASN A 45 19.25 20.91 -0.54
C ASN A 45 18.09 21.85 -0.91
N PRO A 46 18.34 22.98 -1.61
CA PRO A 46 17.29 23.92 -1.95
C PRO A 46 16.18 23.35 -2.86
N LYS A 47 16.45 22.25 -3.56
CA LYS A 47 15.43 21.54 -4.36
C LYS A 47 14.25 21.01 -3.53
N VAL A 48 14.46 20.78 -2.23
CA VAL A 48 13.40 20.30 -1.31
C VAL A 48 12.23 21.27 -1.20
N TYR A 49 12.47 22.56 -1.46
CA TYR A 49 11.47 23.61 -1.36
C TYR A 49 10.76 23.92 -2.69
N GLN A 50 11.18 23.28 -3.77
CA GLN A 50 10.60 23.46 -5.10
C GLN A 50 9.55 22.38 -5.38
N TYR A 51 8.69 22.60 -6.37
CA TYR A 51 7.84 21.56 -6.91
C TYR A 51 8.66 20.36 -7.38
N THR A 52 8.15 19.14 -7.10
CA THR A 52 8.72 17.89 -7.61
C THR A 52 7.95 17.39 -8.82
N ILE A 53 8.42 16.30 -9.44
CA ILE A 53 7.67 15.61 -10.49
C ILE A 53 6.53 14.80 -9.89
N SER A 54 5.46 14.61 -10.64
CA SER A 54 4.18 14.07 -10.14
C SER A 54 4.27 12.65 -9.63
N ASN A 55 5.13 11.83 -10.23
CA ASN A 55 5.35 10.45 -9.78
C ASN A 55 6.31 10.32 -8.59
N GLY A 56 6.88 11.43 -8.11
CA GLY A 56 7.81 11.46 -6.98
C GLY A 56 9.28 11.56 -7.38
N ILE A 57 10.15 11.98 -6.45
CA ILE A 57 11.58 12.18 -6.72
C ILE A 57 12.24 10.88 -7.19
N ASN A 58 13.13 10.99 -8.17
CA ASN A 58 13.75 9.83 -8.83
C ASN A 58 14.51 8.96 -7.84
N GLU A 59 15.28 9.59 -6.96
CA GLU A 59 16.13 8.92 -5.99
C GLU A 59 15.32 8.00 -5.06
N LEU A 60 14.21 8.50 -4.53
CA LEU A 60 13.33 7.69 -3.67
C LEU A 60 12.66 6.54 -4.45
N ARG A 61 12.21 6.81 -5.68
CA ARG A 61 11.62 5.76 -6.52
C ARG A 61 12.64 4.68 -6.88
N GLU A 62 13.90 5.04 -7.13
CA GLU A 62 15.00 4.10 -7.37
C GLU A 62 15.27 3.22 -6.14
N GLN A 63 15.33 3.80 -4.94
CA GLN A 63 15.50 3.03 -3.70
C GLN A 63 14.34 2.06 -3.46
N ILE A 64 13.09 2.49 -3.65
CA ILE A 64 11.92 1.61 -3.52
C ILE A 64 11.97 0.49 -4.58
N ALA A 65 12.30 0.81 -5.83
CA ALA A 65 12.39 -0.18 -6.89
C ALA A 65 13.49 -1.23 -6.63
N LEU A 66 14.63 -0.80 -6.08
CA LEU A 66 15.72 -1.69 -5.70
C LEU A 66 15.28 -2.70 -4.64
N ARG A 67 14.50 -2.29 -3.63
CA ARG A 67 13.96 -3.19 -2.60
C ARG A 67 13.12 -4.31 -3.21
N TYR A 68 12.21 -3.98 -4.15
CA TYR A 68 11.44 -5.01 -4.88
C TYR A 68 12.32 -5.95 -5.69
N THR A 69 13.32 -5.40 -6.38
CA THR A 69 14.22 -6.18 -7.22
C THR A 69 15.07 -7.14 -6.39
N ASN A 70 15.56 -6.71 -5.23
CA ASN A 70 16.29 -7.55 -4.28
C ASN A 70 15.44 -8.71 -3.74
N GLU A 71 14.12 -8.55 -3.69
CA GLU A 71 13.15 -9.58 -3.31
C GLU A 71 12.67 -10.45 -4.48
N GLY A 72 13.28 -10.28 -5.67
CA GLY A 72 12.95 -11.07 -6.86
C GLY A 72 11.75 -10.56 -7.64
N PHE A 73 11.27 -9.35 -7.36
CA PHE A 73 10.21 -8.69 -8.13
C PHE A 73 10.82 -7.57 -8.99
N ALA A 74 11.24 -7.91 -10.21
CA ALA A 74 11.88 -6.97 -11.12
C ALA A 74 11.10 -5.66 -11.24
N THR A 75 11.72 -4.56 -10.83
CA THR A 75 11.07 -3.25 -10.72
C THR A 75 12.09 -2.15 -11.03
N THR A 76 11.67 -1.17 -11.78
CA THR A 76 12.43 0.07 -12.04
C THR A 76 11.68 1.25 -11.44
N LYS A 77 12.30 2.42 -11.37
CA LYS A 77 11.63 3.63 -10.89
C LYS A 77 10.40 4.01 -11.71
N GLU A 78 10.35 3.62 -12.99
CA GLU A 78 9.22 3.87 -13.88
C GLU A 78 7.97 3.08 -13.47
N ASN A 79 8.16 2.00 -12.71
CA ASN A 79 7.07 1.22 -12.12
C ASN A 79 6.52 1.80 -10.82
N ILE A 80 7.06 2.91 -10.29
CA ILE A 80 6.71 3.46 -8.98
C ILE A 80 6.04 4.83 -9.10
N LEU A 81 4.88 4.97 -8.47
CA LEU A 81 4.18 6.23 -8.25
C LEU A 81 4.12 6.51 -6.74
N ILE A 82 4.80 7.55 -6.28
CA ILE A 82 4.74 7.99 -4.87
C ILE A 82 3.38 8.62 -4.58
N THR A 83 2.81 8.23 -3.44
CA THR A 83 1.51 8.71 -2.98
C THR A 83 1.58 9.26 -1.54
N THR A 84 0.59 10.04 -1.16
CA THR A 84 0.44 10.56 0.20
C THR A 84 -0.13 9.47 1.12
N GLY A 85 0.68 8.41 1.35
CA GLY A 85 0.33 7.15 1.99
C GLY A 85 -0.56 6.25 1.12
N SER A 86 -0.74 5.00 1.54
CA SER A 86 -1.59 4.01 0.82
C SER A 86 -3.05 4.45 0.72
N GLN A 87 -3.53 5.33 1.61
CA GLN A 87 -4.87 5.89 1.52
C GLN A 87 -5.10 6.63 0.19
N GLN A 88 -4.14 7.44 -0.26
CA GLN A 88 -4.21 8.10 -1.56
C GLN A 88 -4.02 7.11 -2.70
N ALA A 89 -3.13 6.13 -2.54
CA ALA A 89 -2.97 5.06 -3.52
C ALA A 89 -4.31 4.35 -3.82
N MET A 90 -5.01 3.94 -2.77
CA MET A 90 -6.35 3.33 -2.89
C MET A 90 -7.36 4.27 -3.56
N TYR A 91 -7.33 5.58 -3.23
CA TYR A 91 -8.25 6.54 -3.83
C TYR A 91 -7.98 6.72 -5.33
N ILE A 92 -6.71 6.80 -5.74
CA ILE A 92 -6.31 6.88 -7.16
C ILE A 92 -6.81 5.65 -7.91
N LEU A 93 -6.61 4.45 -7.36
CA LEU A 93 -7.06 3.21 -7.99
C LEU A 93 -8.59 3.11 -8.02
N ALA A 94 -9.28 3.49 -6.95
CA ALA A 94 -10.73 3.51 -6.93
C ALA A 94 -11.30 4.49 -7.98
N LYS A 95 -10.62 5.62 -8.21
CA LYS A 95 -10.99 6.57 -9.26
C LYS A 95 -10.69 6.02 -10.66
N PHE A 96 -9.58 5.31 -10.82
CA PHE A 96 -9.22 4.65 -12.08
C PHE A 96 -10.22 3.54 -12.48
N PHE A 97 -10.74 2.81 -11.49
CA PHE A 97 -11.75 1.76 -11.67
C PHE A 97 -13.19 2.20 -11.33
N GLU A 98 -13.47 3.50 -11.36
CA GLU A 98 -14.79 4.02 -11.01
C GLU A 98 -15.93 3.29 -11.75
N ASN A 99 -17.01 2.97 -11.02
CA ASN A 99 -18.18 2.22 -11.50
C ASN A 99 -17.91 0.75 -11.91
N LYS A 100 -16.78 0.16 -11.50
CA LYS A 100 -16.53 -1.28 -11.66
C LYS A 100 -17.00 -2.08 -10.46
N ASP A 101 -17.20 -3.37 -10.67
CA ASP A 101 -17.38 -4.32 -9.59
C ASP A 101 -16.01 -4.82 -9.12
N ILE A 102 -15.84 -5.08 -7.81
CA ILE A 102 -14.58 -5.50 -7.22
C ILE A 102 -14.81 -6.63 -6.21
N THR A 103 -14.03 -7.71 -6.33
CA THR A 103 -13.98 -8.78 -5.32
C THR A 103 -13.09 -8.33 -4.17
N ILE A 104 -13.56 -8.50 -2.93
CA ILE A 104 -12.79 -8.18 -1.71
C ILE A 104 -12.88 -9.31 -0.70
N GLU A 105 -11.97 -9.35 0.24
CA GLU A 105 -12.06 -10.20 1.43
C GLU A 105 -13.26 -9.83 2.32
N GLU A 106 -13.84 -10.80 3.01
CA GLU A 106 -14.84 -10.58 4.04
C GLU A 106 -14.42 -11.33 5.32
N PRO A 107 -13.98 -10.60 6.38
CA PRO A 107 -13.91 -9.13 6.52
C PRO A 107 -12.79 -8.47 5.70
N SER A 108 -12.90 -7.15 5.43
CA SER A 108 -11.90 -6.37 4.73
C SER A 108 -11.64 -5.02 5.39
N TYR A 109 -10.60 -4.30 4.94
CA TYR A 109 -10.18 -3.03 5.50
C TYR A 109 -11.24 -1.93 5.28
N LEU A 110 -11.76 -1.41 6.38
CA LEU A 110 -12.83 -0.38 6.36
C LEU A 110 -12.45 0.87 5.58
N GLY A 111 -11.16 1.26 5.61
CA GLY A 111 -10.66 2.42 4.86
C GLY A 111 -10.82 2.23 3.36
N ALA A 112 -10.41 1.07 2.84
CA ALA A 112 -10.55 0.70 1.43
C ALA A 112 -12.04 0.63 1.03
N MET A 113 -12.86 -0.07 1.82
CA MET A 113 -14.30 -0.19 1.55
C MET A 113 -15.01 1.16 1.46
N ASN A 114 -14.64 2.13 2.30
CA ASN A 114 -15.19 3.47 2.23
C ASN A 114 -14.78 4.20 0.95
N ILE A 115 -13.52 4.08 0.55
CA ILE A 115 -13.02 4.68 -0.70
C ILE A 115 -13.72 4.05 -1.92
N PHE A 116 -13.87 2.74 -1.93
CA PHE A 116 -14.56 2.02 -3.02
C PHE A 116 -16.02 2.48 -3.14
N ARG A 117 -16.76 2.59 -2.02
CA ARG A 117 -18.14 3.12 -2.03
C ARG A 117 -18.21 4.55 -2.56
N LEU A 118 -17.26 5.42 -2.19
CA LEU A 118 -17.22 6.81 -2.65
C LEU A 118 -17.00 6.94 -4.15
N ASN A 119 -16.37 5.94 -4.78
CA ASN A 119 -16.11 5.90 -6.22
C ASN A 119 -17.04 4.89 -6.95
N ASN A 120 -18.17 4.52 -6.34
CA ASN A 120 -19.18 3.66 -6.90
C ASN A 120 -18.72 2.26 -7.31
N LEU A 121 -17.63 1.74 -6.69
CA LEU A 121 -17.29 0.35 -6.89
C LEU A 121 -18.26 -0.52 -6.08
N LYS A 122 -18.84 -1.53 -6.73
CA LYS A 122 -19.67 -2.52 -6.07
C LYS A 122 -18.79 -3.65 -5.56
N MET A 123 -18.80 -3.85 -4.26
CA MET A 123 -17.97 -4.86 -3.59
C MET A 123 -18.72 -6.18 -3.51
N ASP A 124 -18.07 -7.25 -3.96
CA ASP A 124 -18.48 -8.64 -3.79
C ASP A 124 -17.54 -9.31 -2.76
N GLY A 125 -18.08 -9.58 -1.56
CA GLY A 125 -17.33 -10.12 -0.44
C GLY A 125 -17.10 -11.62 -0.59
N VAL A 126 -15.88 -12.08 -0.34
CA VAL A 126 -15.49 -13.50 -0.36
C VAL A 126 -14.97 -13.89 1.00
N LYS A 127 -15.46 -14.99 1.53
CA LYS A 127 -15.09 -15.48 2.84
C LYS A 127 -13.59 -15.63 3.01
N LEU A 128 -13.06 -15.06 4.08
CA LEU A 128 -11.69 -15.27 4.52
C LEU A 128 -11.62 -16.50 5.43
N GLU A 129 -10.69 -17.41 5.15
CA GLU A 129 -10.35 -18.58 5.94
C GLU A 129 -9.09 -18.31 6.78
N ASP A 130 -8.63 -19.28 7.55
CA ASP A 130 -7.49 -19.10 8.46
C ASP A 130 -6.16 -18.84 7.71
N ASP A 131 -6.08 -19.25 6.44
CA ASP A 131 -4.88 -19.15 5.60
C ASP A 131 -5.08 -18.36 4.29
N GLY A 132 -6.16 -17.60 4.17
CA GLY A 132 -6.47 -16.75 3.00
C GLY A 132 -7.92 -16.87 2.55
N VAL A 133 -8.24 -16.34 1.38
CA VAL A 133 -9.61 -16.40 0.85
C VAL A 133 -10.05 -17.82 0.52
N ASN A 134 -11.37 -18.11 0.66
CA ASN A 134 -11.95 -19.32 0.10
C ASN A 134 -11.83 -19.29 -1.43
N ILE A 135 -11.07 -20.23 -2.00
CA ILE A 135 -10.67 -20.21 -3.42
C ILE A 135 -11.86 -20.43 -4.36
N GLU A 136 -12.82 -21.27 -3.99
CA GLU A 136 -14.00 -21.54 -4.83
C GLU A 136 -14.91 -20.31 -4.91
N GLU A 137 -15.17 -19.67 -3.77
CA GLU A 137 -15.93 -18.42 -3.72
C GLU A 137 -15.19 -17.29 -4.44
N PHE A 138 -13.87 -17.20 -4.25
CA PHE A 138 -13.03 -16.20 -4.92
C PHE A 138 -13.11 -16.34 -6.44
N GLU A 139 -12.92 -17.54 -6.98
CA GLU A 139 -12.98 -17.78 -8.42
C GLU A 139 -14.37 -17.45 -8.97
N LYS A 140 -15.43 -17.82 -8.27
CA LYS A 140 -16.82 -17.54 -8.65
C LYS A 140 -17.10 -16.04 -8.75
N SER A 141 -16.66 -15.27 -7.76
CA SER A 141 -16.79 -13.80 -7.73
C SER A 141 -15.91 -13.16 -8.80
N PHE A 142 -14.61 -13.49 -8.77
CA PHE A 142 -13.60 -12.86 -9.64
C PHE A 142 -13.86 -13.07 -11.13
N LYS A 143 -14.43 -14.19 -11.54
CA LYS A 143 -14.85 -14.43 -12.93
C LYS A 143 -15.74 -13.31 -13.49
N ASN A 144 -16.55 -12.70 -12.63
CA ASN A 144 -17.49 -11.64 -13.02
C ASN A 144 -16.86 -10.25 -12.86
N THR A 145 -16.16 -10.00 -11.74
CA THR A 145 -15.61 -8.69 -11.42
C THR A 145 -14.32 -8.38 -12.17
N LYS A 146 -13.47 -9.40 -12.39
CA LYS A 146 -12.13 -9.29 -12.97
C LYS A 146 -11.22 -8.26 -12.31
N LEU A 147 -11.59 -7.80 -11.13
CA LEU A 147 -10.86 -6.87 -10.28
C LEU A 147 -10.96 -7.36 -8.85
N THR A 148 -9.84 -7.41 -8.13
CA THR A 148 -9.83 -7.77 -6.72
C THR A 148 -8.91 -6.88 -5.90
N TYR A 149 -9.26 -6.69 -4.61
CA TYR A 149 -8.42 -6.06 -3.59
C TYR A 149 -8.22 -7.03 -2.44
N LEU A 150 -6.96 -7.35 -2.16
CA LEU A 150 -6.56 -8.31 -1.12
C LEU A 150 -5.43 -7.73 -0.26
N ILE A 151 -5.39 -8.16 1.01
CA ILE A 151 -4.31 -7.88 1.97
C ILE A 151 -3.70 -9.23 2.40
N PRO A 152 -2.75 -9.80 1.63
CA PRO A 152 -2.29 -11.15 1.87
C PRO A 152 -1.38 -11.34 3.10
N ASP A 153 -0.82 -10.25 3.64
CA ASP A 153 0.08 -10.28 4.80
C ASP A 153 -0.55 -9.56 5.99
N PHE A 154 -0.77 -10.30 7.09
CA PHE A 154 -1.30 -9.77 8.36
C PHE A 154 -2.55 -8.91 8.15
N GLN A 155 -3.51 -9.48 7.46
CA GLN A 155 -4.74 -8.84 6.99
C GLN A 155 -5.44 -8.00 8.06
N ASN A 156 -5.89 -6.83 7.70
CA ASN A 156 -6.67 -5.97 8.58
C ASN A 156 -8.18 -6.10 8.24
N PRO A 157 -9.02 -6.67 9.17
CA PRO A 157 -8.77 -6.77 10.62
C PRO A 157 -8.44 -8.18 11.14
N SER A 158 -8.34 -9.21 10.31
CA SER A 158 -8.29 -10.62 10.75
C SER A 158 -6.92 -11.08 11.25
N ALA A 159 -5.84 -10.38 10.91
CA ALA A 159 -4.44 -10.77 11.07
C ALA A 159 -4.04 -12.04 10.26
N THR A 160 -4.91 -12.53 9.38
CA THR A 160 -4.63 -13.68 8.52
C THR A 160 -3.46 -13.39 7.58
N THR A 161 -2.58 -14.37 7.40
CA THR A 161 -1.54 -14.35 6.37
C THR A 161 -1.79 -15.49 5.40
N TYR A 162 -1.81 -15.17 4.09
CA TYR A 162 -2.09 -16.16 3.06
C TYR A 162 -0.98 -17.19 2.98
N SER A 163 -1.36 -18.48 2.92
CA SER A 163 -0.45 -19.58 2.63
C SER A 163 0.12 -19.47 1.21
N SER A 164 1.23 -20.14 0.96
CA SER A 164 1.84 -20.18 -0.38
C SER A 164 0.87 -20.76 -1.41
N GLU A 165 0.09 -21.76 -1.02
CA GLU A 165 -0.91 -22.43 -1.84
C GLU A 165 -2.04 -21.47 -2.22
N LYS A 166 -2.53 -20.66 -1.26
CA LYS A 166 -3.57 -19.65 -1.52
C LYS A 166 -3.06 -18.54 -2.44
N ARG A 167 -1.82 -18.08 -2.23
CA ARG A 167 -1.18 -17.08 -3.09
C ARG A 167 -1.06 -17.57 -4.53
N GLU A 168 -0.63 -18.82 -4.72
CA GLU A 168 -0.52 -19.44 -6.04
C GLU A 168 -1.89 -19.62 -6.69
N ALA A 169 -2.89 -20.09 -5.95
CA ALA A 169 -4.26 -20.26 -6.45
C ALA A 169 -4.87 -18.92 -6.91
N VAL A 170 -4.74 -17.86 -6.10
CA VAL A 170 -5.19 -16.51 -6.47
C VAL A 170 -4.49 -16.04 -7.75
N CYS A 171 -3.15 -16.17 -7.81
CA CYS A 171 -2.37 -15.80 -8.99
C CYS A 171 -2.87 -16.52 -10.26
N ASN A 172 -3.10 -17.83 -10.18
CA ASN A 172 -3.59 -18.64 -11.29
C ASN A 172 -4.99 -18.23 -11.75
N ILE A 173 -5.87 -17.90 -10.81
CA ILE A 173 -7.23 -17.41 -11.12
C ILE A 173 -7.15 -16.04 -11.82
N VAL A 174 -6.33 -15.12 -11.31
CA VAL A 174 -6.14 -13.79 -11.93
C VAL A 174 -5.66 -13.95 -13.39
N LYS A 175 -4.67 -14.81 -13.62
CA LYS A 175 -4.18 -15.13 -14.99
C LYS A 175 -5.26 -15.75 -15.86
N LYS A 176 -6.00 -16.74 -15.33
CA LYS A 176 -7.04 -17.48 -16.05
C LYS A 176 -8.13 -16.58 -16.64
N TYR A 177 -8.51 -15.56 -15.89
CA TYR A 177 -9.61 -14.66 -16.29
C TYR A 177 -9.11 -13.32 -16.86
N ASP A 178 -7.81 -13.16 -17.05
CA ASP A 178 -7.17 -11.90 -17.49
C ASP A 178 -7.69 -10.71 -16.70
N GLY A 179 -7.64 -10.84 -15.39
CA GLY A 179 -8.13 -9.82 -14.47
C GLY A 179 -7.01 -9.06 -13.80
N ILE A 180 -7.33 -8.23 -12.81
CA ILE A 180 -6.40 -7.33 -12.13
C ILE A 180 -6.45 -7.57 -10.62
N LEU A 181 -5.27 -7.64 -10.01
CA LEU A 181 -5.06 -7.69 -8.58
C LEU A 181 -4.61 -6.32 -8.03
N ILE A 182 -5.28 -5.82 -7.01
CA ILE A 182 -4.76 -4.79 -6.11
C ILE A 182 -4.29 -5.50 -4.84
N GLU A 183 -2.98 -5.61 -4.66
CA GLU A 183 -2.34 -6.20 -3.48
C GLU A 183 -1.90 -5.10 -2.53
N ASP A 184 -2.54 -4.98 -1.38
CA ASP A 184 -2.22 -3.99 -0.36
C ASP A 184 -1.34 -4.61 0.73
N SER A 185 -0.10 -4.15 0.85
CA SER A 185 0.94 -4.80 1.66
C SER A 185 1.61 -3.86 2.67
N PRO A 186 0.82 -3.16 3.52
CA PRO A 186 1.40 -2.22 4.49
C PRO A 186 2.15 -2.93 5.63
N TYR A 187 1.95 -4.23 5.82
CA TYR A 187 2.51 -5.02 6.92
C TYR A 187 3.51 -6.08 6.49
N SER A 188 3.74 -6.29 5.19
CA SER A 188 4.54 -7.41 4.67
C SER A 188 5.99 -7.45 5.19
N GLU A 189 6.54 -6.31 5.59
CA GLU A 189 7.89 -6.19 6.17
C GLU A 189 7.91 -6.43 7.70
N LEU A 190 6.75 -6.57 8.36
CA LEU A 190 6.63 -6.80 9.82
C LEU A 190 6.45 -8.30 10.15
N TYR A 191 7.14 -9.17 9.42
CA TYR A 191 7.08 -10.62 9.64
C TYR A 191 7.90 -11.03 10.88
N PHE A 192 7.49 -12.14 11.52
CA PHE A 192 8.18 -12.70 12.68
C PHE A 192 9.22 -13.76 12.28
N ASP A 193 8.84 -14.66 11.37
CA ASP A 193 9.69 -15.79 10.96
C ASP A 193 10.23 -15.61 9.55
N LYS A 194 9.35 -15.45 8.57
CA LYS A 194 9.72 -15.40 7.15
C LYS A 194 8.81 -14.45 6.38
N LYS A 195 9.40 -13.62 5.55
CA LYS A 195 8.68 -12.79 4.58
C LYS A 195 8.04 -13.66 3.50
N SER A 196 6.77 -13.41 3.21
CA SER A 196 6.07 -14.07 2.11
C SER A 196 6.43 -13.41 0.76
N LYS A 197 6.30 -14.18 -0.33
CA LYS A 197 6.43 -13.62 -1.68
C LYS A 197 5.15 -12.91 -2.09
N TYR A 198 5.27 -11.76 -2.73
CA TYR A 198 4.13 -11.03 -3.28
C TYR A 198 3.43 -11.83 -4.38
N ILE A 199 2.12 -11.84 -4.38
CA ILE A 199 1.31 -12.42 -5.48
C ILE A 199 1.58 -11.64 -6.77
N SER A 200 1.66 -10.30 -6.64
CA SER A 200 1.94 -9.36 -7.73
C SER A 200 3.26 -9.62 -8.47
N ALA A 201 4.26 -10.24 -7.81
CA ALA A 201 5.52 -10.58 -8.44
C ALA A 201 5.36 -11.55 -9.63
N ASN A 202 4.30 -12.36 -9.61
CA ASN A 202 3.95 -13.26 -10.69
C ASN A 202 2.88 -12.69 -11.67
N LEU A 203 2.47 -11.43 -11.45
CA LEU A 203 1.45 -10.70 -12.21
C LEU A 203 1.94 -9.28 -12.59
N PRO A 204 3.15 -9.13 -13.17
CA PRO A 204 3.81 -7.83 -13.31
C PRO A 204 2.98 -6.81 -14.09
N ASN A 205 2.15 -7.25 -15.04
CA ASN A 205 1.34 -6.40 -15.91
C ASN A 205 -0.15 -6.37 -15.49
N ASN A 206 -0.55 -7.26 -14.58
CA ASN A 206 -1.95 -7.42 -14.15
C ASN A 206 -2.13 -7.14 -12.66
N SER A 207 -1.25 -6.34 -12.07
CA SER A 207 -1.35 -6.00 -10.65
C SER A 207 -0.93 -4.58 -10.34
N PHE A 208 -1.53 -4.07 -9.27
CA PHE A 208 -1.10 -2.88 -8.52
C PHE A 208 -0.69 -3.35 -7.14
N HIS A 209 0.57 -3.17 -6.78
CA HIS A 209 1.05 -3.44 -5.44
C HIS A 209 1.17 -2.13 -4.67
N LEU A 210 0.55 -2.07 -3.48
CA LEU A 210 0.55 -0.90 -2.62
C LEU A 210 1.51 -1.11 -1.46
N GLY A 211 2.40 -0.14 -1.27
CA GLY A 211 3.31 -0.11 -0.14
C GLY A 211 3.21 1.19 0.66
N SER A 212 3.72 1.17 1.89
CA SER A 212 3.67 2.33 2.77
C SER A 212 4.75 2.27 3.84
N PHE A 213 5.39 3.39 4.12
CA PHE A 213 6.28 3.53 5.28
C PHE A 213 5.54 3.84 6.59
N SER A 214 4.21 3.90 6.56
CA SER A 214 3.42 4.24 7.75
C SER A 214 3.49 3.20 8.87
N LYS A 215 3.84 1.96 8.55
CA LYS A 215 3.92 0.85 9.53
C LYS A 215 5.35 0.41 9.81
N THR A 216 6.23 0.63 8.85
CA THR A 216 7.63 0.19 8.91
C THR A 216 8.59 1.30 9.33
N LEU A 217 8.15 2.56 9.34
CA LEU A 217 8.96 3.69 9.79
C LEU A 217 8.12 4.64 10.68
N VAL A 218 7.51 5.66 10.10
CA VAL A 218 6.64 6.60 10.83
C VAL A 218 5.44 7.01 9.98
N PRO A 219 4.22 7.03 10.54
CA PRO A 219 3.02 7.34 9.77
C PRO A 219 2.91 8.81 9.36
N SER A 220 3.59 9.73 10.07
CA SER A 220 3.46 11.18 9.87
C SER A 220 4.12 11.69 8.59
N LEU A 221 5.09 11.00 8.02
CA LEU A 221 5.70 11.37 6.74
C LEU A 221 4.73 11.30 5.57
N ARG A 222 3.65 10.54 5.70
CA ARG A 222 2.63 10.38 4.68
C ARG A 222 3.18 9.91 3.33
N ILE A 223 4.10 8.95 3.32
CA ILE A 223 4.64 8.36 2.10
C ILE A 223 4.17 6.92 1.95
N GLY A 224 3.58 6.65 0.82
CA GLY A 224 3.27 5.33 0.27
C GLY A 224 3.52 5.34 -1.22
N TRP A 225 3.25 4.25 -1.89
CA TRP A 225 3.43 4.15 -3.34
C TRP A 225 2.52 3.10 -3.96
N ILE A 226 2.37 3.22 -5.28
CA ILE A 226 1.84 2.17 -6.14
C ILE A 226 3.00 1.66 -6.99
N ARG A 227 3.20 0.35 -7.01
CA ARG A 227 4.02 -0.34 -8.01
C ARG A 227 3.11 -0.99 -9.04
N ALA A 228 3.31 -0.71 -10.32
CA ALA A 228 2.57 -1.31 -11.43
C ALA A 228 3.41 -1.32 -12.71
N ASP A 229 2.85 -1.83 -13.79
CA ASP A 229 3.40 -1.65 -15.14
C ASP A 229 3.56 -0.16 -15.48
N GLU A 230 4.58 0.19 -16.28
CA GLU A 230 4.91 1.58 -16.59
C GLU A 230 3.75 2.34 -17.26
N ASP A 231 3.02 1.71 -18.16
CA ASP A 231 1.91 2.37 -18.86
C ASP A 231 0.70 2.58 -17.94
N LEU A 232 0.51 1.67 -16.97
CA LEU A 232 -0.47 1.86 -15.92
C LEU A 232 -0.07 3.01 -15.01
N ILE A 233 1.22 3.13 -14.62
CA ILE A 233 1.72 4.26 -13.82
C ILE A 233 1.49 5.59 -14.54
N LYS A 234 1.74 5.69 -15.84
CA LYS A 234 1.46 6.89 -16.64
C LYS A 234 -0.02 7.29 -16.59
N SER A 235 -0.90 6.30 -16.65
CA SER A 235 -2.34 6.52 -16.57
C SER A 235 -2.80 7.00 -15.18
N LEU A 236 -2.24 6.41 -14.11
CA LEU A 236 -2.53 6.83 -12.74
C LEU A 236 -1.97 8.22 -12.40
N MET A 237 -0.86 8.60 -13.02
CA MET A 237 -0.24 9.90 -12.83
C MET A 237 -1.18 11.05 -13.22
N ILE A 238 -1.99 10.90 -14.27
CA ILE A 238 -2.99 11.89 -14.67
C ILE A 238 -4.01 12.14 -13.54
N ILE A 239 -4.45 11.08 -12.87
CA ILE A 239 -5.37 11.17 -11.73
C ILE A 239 -4.66 11.84 -10.54
N LYS A 240 -3.42 11.43 -10.25
CA LYS A 240 -2.60 11.99 -9.17
C LYS A 240 -2.40 13.49 -9.32
N GLU A 241 -2.05 13.95 -10.53
CA GLU A 241 -1.88 15.37 -10.86
C GLU A 241 -3.14 16.20 -10.61
N SER A 242 -4.30 15.60 -10.87
CA SER A 242 -5.61 16.25 -10.63
C SER A 242 -5.97 16.36 -9.15
N ILE A 243 -5.33 15.56 -8.27
CA ILE A 243 -5.62 15.55 -6.83
C ILE A 243 -4.74 16.54 -6.08
N ASP A 244 -3.41 16.43 -6.22
CA ASP A 244 -2.45 17.21 -5.42
C ASP A 244 -1.16 17.54 -6.15
N LEU A 245 -1.11 17.35 -7.45
CA LEU A 245 0.04 17.51 -8.33
C LEU A 245 1.19 16.53 -8.01
N HIS A 246 1.67 16.52 -6.76
CA HIS A 246 2.68 15.59 -6.25
C HIS A 246 2.58 15.46 -4.73
N SER A 247 3.08 14.36 -4.18
CA SER A 247 3.21 14.20 -2.73
C SER A 247 4.27 15.16 -2.16
N CYS A 248 4.17 15.47 -0.85
CA CYS A 248 5.05 16.43 -0.19
C CYS A 248 6.54 16.17 -0.49
N GLY A 249 7.23 17.14 -1.12
CA GLY A 249 8.63 17.04 -1.47
C GLY A 249 9.52 16.88 -0.24
N ILE A 250 9.29 17.68 0.81
CA ILE A 250 10.06 17.61 2.05
C ILE A 250 10.05 16.19 2.63
N SER A 251 8.87 15.57 2.74
CA SER A 251 8.75 14.20 3.24
C SER A 251 9.51 13.18 2.37
N GLN A 252 9.48 13.35 1.04
CA GLN A 252 10.18 12.47 0.12
C GLN A 252 11.71 12.60 0.27
N TYR A 253 12.25 13.81 0.36
CA TYR A 253 13.68 14.03 0.55
C TYR A 253 14.17 13.54 1.92
N ILE A 254 13.41 13.79 3.00
CA ILE A 254 13.76 13.24 4.33
C ILE A 254 13.81 11.72 4.31
N LEU A 255 12.80 11.09 3.69
CA LEU A 255 12.76 9.64 3.58
C LEU A 255 13.90 9.10 2.73
N ASN A 256 14.21 9.76 1.60
CA ASN A 256 15.34 9.39 0.74
C ASN A 256 16.67 9.39 1.53
N GLU A 257 16.96 10.45 2.27
CA GLU A 257 18.16 10.54 3.12
C GLU A 257 18.18 9.46 4.22
N TYR A 258 17.01 9.12 4.79
CA TYR A 258 16.92 8.07 5.80
C TYR A 258 17.23 6.68 5.20
N LEU A 259 16.74 6.39 4.01
CA LEU A 259 16.90 5.10 3.33
C LEU A 259 18.28 4.89 2.70
N GLU A 260 19.15 5.91 2.63
CA GLU A 260 20.55 5.74 2.19
C GLU A 260 21.33 4.72 3.03
N ASP A 261 20.92 4.53 4.29
CA ASP A 261 21.47 3.53 5.21
C ASP A 261 20.46 2.36 5.35
N GLU A 262 20.52 1.42 4.40
CA GLU A 262 19.63 0.25 4.38
C GLU A 262 19.78 -0.61 5.65
N GLU A 263 20.99 -0.78 6.17
CA GLU A 263 21.24 -1.56 7.40
C GLU A 263 20.48 -0.95 8.59
N LYS A 264 20.49 0.37 8.69
CA LYS A 264 19.75 1.10 9.73
C LYS A 264 18.23 0.89 9.60
N TYR A 265 17.71 0.96 8.37
CA TYR A 265 16.29 0.73 8.13
C TYR A 265 15.89 -0.70 8.49
N GLU A 266 16.65 -1.70 8.05
CA GLU A 266 16.38 -3.11 8.35
C GLU A 266 16.46 -3.40 9.87
N LYS A 267 17.42 -2.81 10.56
CA LYS A 267 17.52 -2.93 12.02
C LYS A 267 16.30 -2.33 12.74
N HIS A 268 15.80 -1.21 12.22
CA HIS A 268 14.59 -0.57 12.76
C HIS A 268 13.35 -1.41 12.51
#